data_cb123644b991558fc62fb8cb3c43aa19
#
_entry.id   cb123644b991558fc62fb8cb3c43aa19
#
_cell.length_a   1.000
_cell.length_b   1.000
_cell.length_c   1.000
_cell.angle_alpha   90.00
_cell.angle_beta   90.00
_cell.angle_gamma   90.00
#
_symmetry.space_group_name_H-M   'P 1'
#
loop_
_entity.id
_entity.type
_entity.pdbx_description
1 polymer ?
#
loop_
_entity_poly.entity_id
_entity_poly.type
_entity_poly.pdbx_seq_one_letter_code
_entity_poly.pdbx_strand_id
1 'polypeptide(L)'
;HKLGVVPVVVLDEVKDAAPLAKALVEGGLPCAEVTFRTEAAAESIKVMTQAYPEMLVGAGTVLTTEQVDEAVAAGAKFIVSPGFDPEVVDYCLAKNIPILPGCVTPSEVAQAVKRGLKVVKFFPAEQAGGLAMIKAMAAPYHQLKFMPTGGINPNNIKEYLAFDKILCCGGSWMVKGEFVKS
;
A
#
# COMPACT_ATOMS: atom_id res chain seq x y z
N HIS A 1 -1.03 -8.00 -8.17
CA HIS A 1 -0.13 -9.00 -7.57
C HIS A 1 0.85 -9.59 -8.57
N LYS A 2 0.55 -9.53 -9.87
CA LYS A 2 1.48 -9.96 -10.93
C LYS A 2 2.77 -9.16 -10.95
N LEU A 3 2.77 -7.94 -10.39
CA LEU A 3 3.91 -7.04 -10.41
C LEU A 3 4.92 -7.29 -9.28
N GLY A 4 4.53 -8.01 -8.23
CA GLY A 4 5.38 -8.36 -7.09
C GLY A 4 5.71 -7.22 -6.14
N VAL A 5 5.69 -5.98 -6.60
CA VAL A 5 6.00 -4.79 -5.80
C VAL A 5 5.04 -3.65 -6.10
N VAL A 6 4.68 -2.89 -5.05
CA VAL A 6 3.91 -1.66 -5.16
C VAL A 6 4.81 -0.51 -4.69
N PRO A 7 5.14 0.45 -5.55
CA PRO A 7 5.91 1.62 -5.15
C PRO A 7 5.15 2.45 -4.11
N VAL A 8 5.80 2.69 -2.98
CA VAL A 8 5.30 3.59 -1.94
C VAL A 8 5.93 4.95 -2.18
N VAL A 9 5.09 5.93 -2.52
CA VAL A 9 5.51 7.22 -3.05
C VAL A 9 5.19 8.34 -2.07
N VAL A 10 6.19 9.16 -1.78
CA VAL A 10 6.00 10.42 -1.06
C VAL A 10 6.30 11.56 -2.04
N LEU A 11 5.26 12.32 -2.40
CA LEU A 11 5.39 13.47 -3.31
C LEU A 11 5.19 14.77 -2.55
N ASP A 12 6.22 15.59 -2.51
CA ASP A 12 6.16 16.92 -1.89
C ASP A 12 5.54 17.96 -2.83
N GLU A 13 5.65 17.74 -4.15
CA GLU A 13 5.17 18.68 -5.16
C GLU A 13 4.34 17.94 -6.22
N VAL A 14 3.18 18.50 -6.54
CA VAL A 14 2.26 17.94 -7.54
C VAL A 14 2.90 17.84 -8.92
N LYS A 15 3.81 18.75 -9.26
CA LYS A 15 4.50 18.75 -10.56
C LYS A 15 5.29 17.46 -10.85
N ASP A 16 5.67 16.72 -9.81
CA ASP A 16 6.42 15.47 -9.94
C ASP A 16 5.51 14.26 -10.20
N ALA A 17 4.19 14.41 -10.05
CA ALA A 17 3.24 13.30 -10.16
C ALA A 17 3.16 12.73 -11.58
N ALA A 18 2.95 13.55 -12.59
CA ALA A 18 2.83 13.09 -13.97
C ALA A 18 4.13 12.46 -14.51
N PRO A 19 5.32 13.07 -14.31
CA PRO A 19 6.58 12.43 -14.70
C PRO A 19 6.82 11.08 -14.02
N LEU A 20 6.47 10.96 -12.73
CA LEU A 20 6.60 9.70 -11.99
C LEU A 20 5.66 8.64 -12.55
N ALA A 21 4.40 8.99 -12.79
CA ALA A 21 3.42 8.07 -13.37
C ALA A 21 3.90 7.56 -14.73
N LYS A 22 4.40 8.45 -15.57
CA LYS A 22 4.96 8.10 -16.88
C LYS A 22 6.10 7.10 -16.73
N ALA A 23 7.05 7.38 -15.85
CA ALA A 23 8.21 6.52 -15.61
C ALA A 23 7.79 5.13 -15.12
N LEU A 24 6.82 5.04 -14.22
CA LEU A 24 6.32 3.77 -13.69
C LEU A 24 5.59 2.96 -14.76
N VAL A 25 4.72 3.59 -15.55
CA VAL A 25 3.99 2.92 -16.62
C VAL A 25 4.95 2.42 -17.71
N GLU A 26 5.86 3.26 -18.17
CA GLU A 26 6.85 2.88 -19.19
C GLU A 26 7.82 1.81 -18.68
N GLY A 27 8.13 1.83 -17.39
CA GLY A 27 8.97 0.82 -16.74
C GLY A 27 8.28 -0.51 -16.46
N GLY A 28 7.00 -0.66 -16.83
CA GLY A 28 6.26 -1.90 -16.63
C GLY A 28 5.71 -2.10 -15.23
N LEU A 29 5.62 -1.03 -14.43
CA LEU A 29 5.10 -1.06 -13.06
C LEU A 29 3.94 -0.04 -12.90
N PRO A 30 2.77 -0.29 -13.53
CA PRO A 30 1.67 0.67 -13.58
C PRO A 30 0.84 0.67 -12.28
N CYS A 31 1.49 0.87 -11.15
CA CYS A 31 0.83 0.98 -9.85
C CYS A 31 1.63 1.89 -8.92
N ALA A 32 0.96 2.48 -7.96
CA ALA A 32 1.60 3.28 -6.92
C ALA A 32 0.67 3.44 -5.72
N GLU A 33 1.28 3.51 -4.53
CA GLU A 33 0.63 3.92 -3.29
C GLU A 33 1.16 5.31 -2.95
N VAL A 34 0.35 6.34 -3.15
CA VAL A 34 0.71 7.72 -2.83
C VAL A 34 0.34 8.01 -1.39
N THR A 35 1.31 8.34 -0.57
CA THR A 35 1.09 8.49 0.88
C THR A 35 0.54 9.87 1.24
N PHE A 36 -0.42 9.89 2.15
CA PHE A 36 -1.00 11.11 2.74
C PHE A 36 -0.09 11.67 3.83
N ARG A 37 1.21 11.74 3.56
CA ARG A 37 2.22 12.36 4.40
C ARG A 37 2.51 13.81 4.00
N THR A 38 1.99 14.25 2.84
CA THR A 38 2.16 15.59 2.31
C THR A 38 0.83 16.16 1.84
N GLU A 39 0.74 17.48 1.74
CA GLU A 39 -0.45 18.16 1.24
C GLU A 39 -0.67 17.93 -0.26
N ALA A 40 0.38 17.55 -0.98
CA ALA A 40 0.32 17.29 -2.42
C ALA A 40 -0.34 15.95 -2.77
N ALA A 41 -0.61 15.08 -1.80
CA ALA A 41 -1.02 13.68 -2.04
C ALA A 41 -2.30 13.56 -2.87
N ALA A 42 -3.40 14.21 -2.46
CA ALA A 42 -4.69 14.09 -3.16
C ALA A 42 -4.61 14.61 -4.60
N GLU A 43 -4.03 15.79 -4.81
CA GLU A 43 -3.89 16.36 -6.14
C GLU A 43 -2.95 15.53 -7.03
N SER A 44 -1.89 14.95 -6.44
CA SER A 44 -0.98 14.04 -7.15
C SER A 44 -1.71 12.79 -7.63
N ILE A 45 -2.55 12.19 -6.79
CA ILE A 45 -3.38 11.04 -7.19
C ILE A 45 -4.29 11.42 -8.36
N LYS A 46 -4.92 12.57 -8.29
CA LYS A 46 -5.80 13.07 -9.36
C LYS A 46 -5.05 13.21 -10.67
N VAL A 47 -3.89 13.84 -10.65
CA VAL A 47 -3.05 14.03 -11.84
C VAL A 47 -2.65 12.66 -12.43
N MET A 48 -2.20 11.73 -11.59
CA MET A 48 -1.77 10.41 -12.05
C MET A 48 -2.91 9.61 -12.66
N THR A 49 -4.09 9.60 -12.02
CA THR A 49 -5.26 8.85 -12.50
C THR A 49 -5.88 9.45 -13.75
N GLN A 50 -5.81 10.75 -13.94
CA GLN A 50 -6.28 11.42 -15.15
C GLN A 50 -5.33 11.20 -16.32
N ALA A 51 -4.02 11.26 -16.09
CA ALA A 51 -3.02 11.06 -17.12
C ALA A 51 -2.94 9.58 -17.56
N TYR A 52 -3.09 8.64 -16.63
CA TYR A 52 -2.99 7.20 -16.88
C TYR A 52 -4.17 6.47 -16.20
N PRO A 53 -5.37 6.49 -16.79
CA PRO A 53 -6.58 5.90 -16.17
C PRO A 53 -6.48 4.41 -15.86
N GLU A 54 -5.65 3.67 -16.60
CA GLU A 54 -5.42 2.24 -16.39
C GLU A 54 -4.44 1.94 -15.25
N MET A 55 -3.72 2.95 -14.77
CA MET A 55 -2.78 2.79 -13.66
C MET A 55 -3.52 2.52 -12.34
N LEU A 56 -3.03 1.56 -11.57
CA LEU A 56 -3.59 1.25 -10.26
C LEU A 56 -2.96 2.18 -9.21
N VAL A 57 -3.65 3.24 -8.86
CA VAL A 57 -3.19 4.21 -7.86
C VAL A 57 -4.04 4.09 -6.60
N GLY A 58 -3.38 3.94 -5.47
CA GLY A 58 -3.99 3.94 -4.16
C GLY A 58 -3.44 5.03 -3.25
N ALA A 59 -4.11 5.24 -2.13
CA ALA A 59 -3.69 6.20 -1.12
C ALA A 59 -3.16 5.46 0.12
N GLY A 60 -1.96 5.80 0.55
CA GLY A 60 -1.34 5.25 1.75
C GLY A 60 -1.30 6.26 2.89
N THR A 61 -0.98 5.76 4.09
CA THR A 61 -0.95 6.58 5.32
C THR A 61 -2.27 7.32 5.56
N VAL A 62 -3.37 6.66 5.23
CA VAL A 62 -4.71 7.20 5.44
C VAL A 62 -5.11 6.93 6.88
N LEU A 63 -5.36 7.98 7.65
CA LEU A 63 -5.55 7.92 9.10
C LEU A 63 -6.97 8.33 9.54
N THR A 64 -7.76 8.93 8.64
CA THR A 64 -9.09 9.43 8.97
C THR A 64 -10.09 9.11 7.85
N THR A 65 -11.37 9.15 8.18
CA THR A 65 -12.44 8.96 7.20
C THR A 65 -12.49 10.10 6.19
N GLU A 66 -12.13 11.30 6.60
CA GLU A 66 -12.04 12.46 5.72
C GLU A 66 -10.96 12.26 4.65
N GLN A 67 -9.81 11.69 5.05
CA GLN A 67 -8.74 11.35 4.10
C GLN A 67 -9.18 10.24 3.14
N VAL A 68 -9.99 9.29 3.59
CA VAL A 68 -10.59 8.29 2.70
C VAL A 68 -11.41 8.98 1.61
N ASP A 69 -12.28 9.91 1.99
CA ASP A 69 -13.12 10.63 1.04
C ASP A 69 -12.29 11.46 0.05
N GLU A 70 -11.27 12.16 0.54
CA GLU A 70 -10.35 12.91 -0.31
C GLU A 70 -9.63 12.02 -1.32
N ALA A 71 -9.15 10.87 -0.87
CA ALA A 71 -8.44 9.92 -1.72
C ALA A 71 -9.34 9.37 -2.82
N VAL A 72 -10.54 8.95 -2.46
CA VAL A 72 -11.51 8.39 -3.42
C VAL A 72 -11.97 9.46 -4.42
N ALA A 73 -12.23 10.68 -3.95
CA ALA A 73 -12.60 11.81 -4.82
C ALA A 73 -11.47 12.14 -5.82
N ALA A 74 -10.21 11.94 -5.43
CA ALA A 74 -9.06 12.14 -6.30
C ALA A 74 -8.86 11.00 -7.31
N GLY A 75 -9.53 9.86 -7.14
CA GLY A 75 -9.43 8.71 -8.04
C GLY A 75 -8.68 7.50 -7.48
N ALA A 76 -8.34 7.49 -6.20
CA ALA A 76 -7.69 6.34 -5.57
C ALA A 76 -8.60 5.10 -5.64
N LYS A 77 -8.04 3.97 -6.03
CA LYS A 77 -8.76 2.71 -6.20
C LYS A 77 -8.67 1.80 -4.99
N PHE A 78 -7.76 2.08 -4.07
CA PHE A 78 -7.61 1.36 -2.81
C PHE A 78 -7.02 2.27 -1.74
N ILE A 79 -7.23 1.88 -0.50
CA ILE A 79 -6.74 2.60 0.69
C ILE A 79 -5.78 1.70 1.45
N VAL A 80 -4.71 2.29 1.96
CA VAL A 80 -3.74 1.61 2.83
C VAL A 80 -3.55 2.44 4.07
N SER A 81 -3.61 1.80 5.23
CA SER A 81 -3.35 2.44 6.52
C SER A 81 -2.16 1.79 7.23
N PRO A 82 -1.39 2.54 8.01
CA PRO A 82 -0.21 1.98 8.69
C PRO A 82 -0.57 1.04 9.84
N GLY A 83 -1.74 1.21 10.43
CA GLY A 83 -2.24 0.39 11.53
C GLY A 83 -3.69 -0.01 11.31
N PHE A 84 -4.21 -0.82 12.22
CA PHE A 84 -5.60 -1.24 12.18
C PHE A 84 -6.47 -0.27 12.99
N ASP A 85 -7.18 0.61 12.29
CA ASP A 85 -8.16 1.52 12.89
C ASP A 85 -9.56 1.04 12.50
N PRO A 86 -10.35 0.52 13.46
CA PRO A 86 -11.69 0.01 13.16
C PRO A 86 -12.61 1.03 12.50
N GLU A 87 -12.51 2.30 12.87
CA GLU A 87 -13.33 3.36 12.30
C GLU A 87 -13.05 3.53 10.79
N VAL A 88 -11.78 3.61 10.42
CA VAL A 88 -11.37 3.75 9.01
C VAL A 88 -11.69 2.48 8.22
N VAL A 89 -11.41 1.31 8.79
CA VAL A 89 -11.68 0.03 8.14
C VAL A 89 -13.18 -0.15 7.88
N ASP A 90 -14.00 0.05 8.91
CA ASP A 90 -15.46 -0.13 8.78
C ASP A 90 -16.08 0.89 7.83
N TYR A 91 -15.57 2.12 7.82
CA TYR A 91 -15.97 3.15 6.88
C TYR A 91 -15.72 2.74 5.42
N CYS A 92 -14.53 2.23 5.14
CA CYS A 92 -14.18 1.73 3.80
C CYS A 92 -15.06 0.54 3.39
N LEU A 93 -15.26 -0.41 4.30
CA LEU A 93 -16.08 -1.60 4.02
C LEU A 93 -17.54 -1.23 3.74
N ALA A 94 -18.11 -0.29 4.49
CA ALA A 94 -19.47 0.18 4.28
C ALA A 94 -19.66 0.84 2.90
N LYS A 95 -18.60 1.43 2.36
CA LYS A 95 -18.61 2.08 1.03
C LYS A 95 -18.06 1.21 -0.09
N ASN A 96 -17.74 -0.06 0.19
CA ASN A 96 -17.14 -0.98 -0.77
C ASN A 96 -15.80 -0.49 -1.33
N ILE A 97 -15.01 0.21 -0.51
CA ILE A 97 -13.68 0.69 -0.87
C ILE A 97 -12.66 -0.34 -0.39
N PRO A 98 -11.81 -0.89 -1.28
CA PRO A 98 -10.74 -1.81 -0.87
C PRO A 98 -9.80 -1.15 0.12
N ILE A 99 -9.52 -1.83 1.24
CA ILE A 99 -8.60 -1.35 2.26
C ILE A 99 -7.64 -2.45 2.69
N LEU A 100 -6.36 -2.07 2.86
CA LEU A 100 -5.30 -2.92 3.41
C LEU A 100 -4.80 -2.27 4.71
N PRO A 101 -5.37 -2.65 5.86
CA PRO A 101 -4.94 -2.10 7.14
C PRO A 101 -3.65 -2.75 7.62
N GLY A 102 -2.81 -1.98 8.30
CA GLY A 102 -1.60 -2.49 8.92
C GLY A 102 -1.89 -3.40 10.10
N CYS A 103 -1.25 -4.57 10.13
CA CYS A 103 -1.40 -5.56 11.20
C CYS A 103 -0.03 -6.18 11.48
N VAL A 104 0.38 -6.20 12.75
CA VAL A 104 1.64 -6.85 13.17
C VAL A 104 1.45 -7.85 14.31
N THR A 105 0.22 -7.99 14.81
CA THR A 105 -0.12 -8.90 15.91
C THR A 105 -1.27 -9.81 15.50
N PRO A 106 -1.37 -11.00 16.11
CA PRO A 106 -2.52 -11.89 15.90
C PRO A 106 -3.86 -11.22 16.22
N SER A 107 -3.93 -10.36 17.22
CA SER A 107 -5.16 -9.65 17.59
C SER A 107 -5.65 -8.72 16.49
N GLU A 108 -4.74 -7.99 15.85
CA GLU A 108 -5.07 -7.13 14.72
C GLU A 108 -5.50 -7.94 13.51
N VAL A 109 -4.77 -9.02 13.21
CA VAL A 109 -5.12 -9.94 12.13
C VAL A 109 -6.50 -10.56 12.36
N ALA A 110 -6.83 -10.95 13.60
CA ALA A 110 -8.14 -11.48 13.95
C ALA A 110 -9.26 -10.47 13.63
N GLN A 111 -9.04 -9.19 13.91
CA GLN A 111 -10.01 -8.14 13.60
C GLN A 111 -10.22 -7.99 12.09
N ALA A 112 -9.15 -8.12 11.30
CA ALA A 112 -9.22 -8.08 9.85
C ALA A 112 -10.00 -9.29 9.29
N VAL A 113 -9.68 -10.48 9.76
CA VAL A 113 -10.35 -11.73 9.35
C VAL A 113 -11.84 -11.69 9.72
N LYS A 114 -12.18 -11.23 10.91
CA LYS A 114 -13.57 -11.11 11.37
C LYS A 114 -14.40 -10.21 10.44
N ARG A 115 -13.78 -9.21 9.83
CA ARG A 115 -14.43 -8.31 8.88
C ARG A 115 -14.42 -8.81 7.42
N GLY A 116 -13.92 -10.01 7.19
CA GLY A 116 -13.87 -10.60 5.86
C GLY A 116 -12.72 -10.14 4.98
N LEU A 117 -11.75 -9.44 5.53
CA LEU A 117 -10.57 -9.02 4.77
C LEU A 117 -9.71 -10.22 4.42
N LYS A 118 -9.18 -10.24 3.21
CA LYS A 118 -8.36 -11.34 2.69
C LYS A 118 -6.89 -10.97 2.56
N VAL A 119 -6.58 -9.69 2.62
CA VAL A 119 -5.22 -9.17 2.56
C VAL A 119 -5.06 -8.09 3.61
N VAL A 120 -3.93 -8.11 4.32
CA VAL A 120 -3.55 -7.06 5.24
C VAL A 120 -2.14 -6.59 4.92
N LYS A 121 -1.85 -5.32 5.26
CA LYS A 121 -0.50 -4.78 5.23
C LYS A 121 0.23 -5.25 6.49
N PHE A 122 1.47 -5.71 6.34
CA PHE A 122 2.36 -6.00 7.46
C PHE A 122 3.41 -4.90 7.53
N PHE A 123 3.32 -4.04 8.54
CA PHE A 123 4.12 -2.82 8.65
C PHE A 123 4.38 -2.46 10.13
N PRO A 124 5.59 -2.06 10.48
CA PRO A 124 6.83 -2.04 9.68
C PRO A 124 7.47 -3.44 9.61
N ALA A 125 7.61 -3.98 8.41
CA ALA A 125 7.87 -5.41 8.20
C ALA A 125 9.16 -5.90 8.88
N GLU A 126 10.31 -5.35 8.51
CA GLU A 126 11.59 -5.81 9.06
C GLU A 126 11.68 -5.59 10.57
N GLN A 127 11.24 -4.44 11.06
CA GLN A 127 11.26 -4.09 12.47
C GLN A 127 10.30 -4.95 13.32
N ALA A 128 9.24 -5.46 12.71
CA ALA A 128 8.21 -6.25 13.41
C ALA A 128 8.48 -7.76 13.38
N GLY A 129 9.64 -8.19 12.89
CA GLY A 129 10.04 -9.59 12.85
C GLY A 129 10.14 -10.20 11.46
N GLY A 130 9.88 -9.43 10.42
CA GLY A 130 10.08 -9.83 9.04
C GLY A 130 9.27 -11.05 8.62
N LEU A 131 9.81 -11.80 7.67
CA LEU A 131 9.14 -12.99 7.11
C LEU A 131 8.87 -14.07 8.18
N ALA A 132 9.74 -14.21 9.18
CA ALA A 132 9.52 -15.17 10.26
C ALA A 132 8.24 -14.89 11.03
N MET A 133 7.95 -13.61 11.33
CA MET A 133 6.72 -13.22 12.02
C MET A 133 5.50 -13.45 11.14
N ILE A 134 5.59 -13.13 9.85
CA ILE A 134 4.49 -13.37 8.90
C ILE A 134 4.16 -14.87 8.84
N LYS A 135 5.17 -15.73 8.72
CA LYS A 135 4.97 -17.19 8.69
C LYS A 135 4.30 -17.70 9.95
N ALA A 136 4.71 -17.19 11.11
CA ALA A 136 4.12 -17.57 12.38
C ALA A 136 2.63 -17.18 12.47
N MET A 137 2.27 -15.99 12.02
CA MET A 137 0.89 -15.52 11.99
C MET A 137 0.05 -16.20 10.91
N ALA A 138 0.64 -16.52 9.76
CA ALA A 138 -0.07 -17.17 8.67
C ALA A 138 -0.53 -18.57 9.01
N ALA A 139 0.12 -19.26 9.93
CA ALA A 139 -0.22 -20.61 10.33
C ALA A 139 -1.67 -20.72 10.84
N PRO A 140 -2.11 -19.93 11.87
CA PRO A 140 -3.50 -19.95 12.31
C PRO A 140 -4.48 -19.22 11.35
N TYR A 141 -4.01 -18.30 10.56
CA TYR A 141 -4.83 -17.50 9.64
C TYR A 141 -4.51 -17.83 8.18
N HIS A 142 -4.63 -19.10 7.82
CA HIS A 142 -4.20 -19.65 6.53
C HIS A 142 -4.90 -19.05 5.31
N GLN A 143 -6.06 -18.45 5.47
CA GLN A 143 -6.82 -17.83 4.39
C GLN A 143 -6.34 -16.41 4.05
N LEU A 144 -5.47 -15.83 4.89
CA LEU A 144 -5.02 -14.46 4.76
C LEU A 144 -3.75 -14.37 3.93
N LYS A 145 -3.63 -13.31 3.14
CA LYS A 145 -2.38 -12.93 2.47
C LYS A 145 -1.87 -11.61 3.04
N PHE A 146 -0.58 -11.38 2.86
CA PHE A 146 0.11 -10.24 3.45
C PHE A 146 0.80 -9.39 2.39
N MET A 147 0.82 -8.08 2.61
CA MET A 147 1.62 -7.12 1.86
C MET A 147 2.63 -6.48 2.82
N PRO A 148 3.84 -7.05 2.93
CA PRO A 148 4.85 -6.46 3.80
C PRO A 148 5.36 -5.15 3.24
N THR A 149 5.55 -4.18 4.14
CA THR A 149 6.08 -2.85 3.84
C THR A 149 6.97 -2.40 5.00
N GLY A 150 8.08 -1.76 4.67
CA GLY A 150 9.05 -1.30 5.68
C GLY A 150 10.29 -2.18 5.71
N GLY A 151 11.41 -1.62 5.24
CA GLY A 151 12.68 -2.34 5.16
C GLY A 151 12.79 -3.33 4.00
N ILE A 152 11.81 -3.37 3.10
CA ILE A 152 11.88 -4.19 1.89
C ILE A 152 12.81 -3.52 0.88
N ASN A 153 13.70 -4.31 0.28
CA ASN A 153 14.71 -3.83 -0.66
C ASN A 153 15.10 -4.96 -1.62
N PRO A 154 15.93 -4.69 -2.65
CA PRO A 154 16.34 -5.72 -3.60
C PRO A 154 17.04 -6.94 -2.99
N ASN A 155 17.65 -6.78 -1.80
CA ASN A 155 18.38 -7.87 -1.15
C ASN A 155 17.46 -8.88 -0.45
N ASN A 156 16.27 -8.47 0.01
CA ASN A 156 15.35 -9.32 0.77
C ASN A 156 14.02 -9.62 0.09
N ILE A 157 13.64 -8.88 -0.95
CA ILE A 157 12.32 -9.02 -1.58
C ILE A 157 12.07 -10.43 -2.13
N LYS A 158 13.10 -11.10 -2.65
CA LYS A 158 12.95 -12.45 -3.22
C LYS A 158 12.51 -13.46 -2.17
N GLU A 159 13.03 -13.37 -0.94
CA GLU A 159 12.64 -14.25 0.16
C GLU A 159 11.16 -14.06 0.53
N TYR A 160 10.71 -12.81 0.59
CA TYR A 160 9.32 -12.50 0.85
C TYR A 160 8.41 -13.07 -0.24
N LEU A 161 8.73 -12.79 -1.51
CA LEU A 161 7.89 -13.22 -2.64
C LEU A 161 7.89 -14.73 -2.85
N ALA A 162 8.88 -15.46 -2.32
CA ALA A 162 8.91 -16.91 -2.37
C ALA A 162 7.87 -17.57 -1.45
N PHE A 163 7.37 -16.85 -0.45
CA PHE A 163 6.32 -17.36 0.44
C PHE A 163 4.95 -17.11 -0.19
N ASP A 164 4.15 -18.19 -0.33
CA ASP A 164 2.87 -18.16 -1.06
C ASP A 164 1.78 -17.29 -0.41
N LYS A 165 1.93 -16.91 0.85
CA LYS A 165 1.01 -16.00 1.55
C LYS A 165 1.37 -14.52 1.36
N ILE A 166 2.41 -14.22 0.61
CA ILE A 166 2.75 -12.85 0.24
C ILE A 166 2.07 -12.52 -1.09
N LEU A 167 1.18 -11.53 -1.07
CA LEU A 167 0.51 -11.07 -2.29
C LEU A 167 1.45 -10.23 -3.16
N CYS A 168 2.12 -9.28 -2.52
CA CYS A 168 3.11 -8.38 -3.11
C CYS A 168 3.81 -7.66 -1.97
N CYS A 169 4.87 -6.91 -2.28
CA CYS A 169 5.60 -6.12 -1.29
C CYS A 169 5.46 -4.63 -1.60
N GLY A 170 5.34 -3.81 -0.56
CA GLY A 170 5.45 -2.35 -0.69
C GLY A 170 6.91 -1.93 -0.52
N GLY A 171 7.38 -1.06 -1.39
CA GLY A 171 8.75 -0.58 -1.33
C GLY A 171 8.91 0.83 -1.88
N SER A 172 9.90 1.55 -1.38
CA SER A 172 10.17 2.93 -1.76
C SER A 172 11.52 3.13 -2.45
N TRP A 173 12.37 2.10 -2.52
CA TRP A 173 13.72 2.25 -3.07
C TRP A 173 13.76 2.71 -4.52
N MET A 174 12.77 2.33 -5.34
CA MET A 174 12.70 2.68 -6.76
C MET A 174 12.14 4.09 -7.03
N VAL A 175 11.59 4.73 -6.01
CA VAL A 175 10.90 6.03 -6.12
C VAL A 175 11.35 7.04 -5.06
N LYS A 176 12.59 6.93 -4.58
CA LYS A 176 13.17 7.92 -3.68
C LYS A 176 13.29 9.26 -4.39
N GLY A 177 13.12 10.36 -3.63
CA GLY A 177 13.09 11.71 -4.18
C GLY A 177 14.27 12.08 -5.09
N GLU A 178 15.43 11.49 -4.86
CA GLU A 178 16.61 11.66 -5.72
C GLU A 178 16.43 11.06 -7.13
N PHE A 179 15.58 10.03 -7.29
CA PHE A 179 15.28 9.42 -8.58
C PHE A 179 14.09 10.07 -9.29
N VAL A 180 13.21 10.74 -8.54
CA VAL A 180 12.03 11.42 -9.08
C VAL A 180 12.42 12.73 -9.77
N LYS A 181 13.52 13.35 -9.33
CA LYS A 181 14.02 14.64 -9.85
C LYS A 181 15.01 14.47 -11.02
N SER A 182 15.39 13.27 -11.37
CA SER A 182 16.27 12.97 -12.51
C SER A 182 15.45 12.59 -13.73
#